data_d192947e07d51d01cbb81cd6d30311b6
#
_entry.id   d192947e07d51d01cbb81cd6d30311b6
#
_cell.length_a   1.000
_cell.length_b   1.000
_cell.length_c   1.000
_cell.angle_alpha   90.00
_cell.angle_beta   90.00
_cell.angle_gamma   90.00
#
_symmetry.space_group_name_H-M   'P 1'
#
loop_
_entity.id
_entity.type
_entity.pdbx_description
1 polymer ?
#
loop_
_entity_poly.entity_id
_entity_poly.type
_entity_poly.pdbx_seq_one_letter_code
_entity_poly.pdbx_strand_id
1 'polypeptide(L)'
;MVDHNQKLLQELLKKPGNNVCADCGSQGPDWASYNLGIFICMRCASIHRGMGAHISKVKHLDLDRWEDSQVQRMKEVGNVAAKNKYEERVPPCYRRPTKNDPQVLIEQWIRAKYEREEFCHPERQSYLSGTMVGFLMKRGKEDSRYQLRKFVLNENEDTLKYQHASDGCSRASGCLGRIFDHLRLKNLGRLRYHVKENKEPKGVLKLSELNVSFAPSKIGHMNSMQLTFLKDGSTRHIYVYHEDPEVINCWYTAIRCAKLHLLQVAFPSTPQSDLILRLPKDFAREGWLWKTGPRPSDVHRRRWFTLDTRKLMYHDEPLDAYPKGEIFIGHESNGYQIKVSNTGNGCKEARFPFHLVTPERTFCLAATTHEDRAGWLAVIQQALKRPLTPQDSTIEATLVRKRTTSNSISIFSGR
;
A
#
# COMPACT_ATOMS: atom_id res chain seq x y z
N MET A 1 19.68 -32.31 -27.46
CA MET A 1 20.19 -31.14 -28.20
C MET A 1 19.34 -29.91 -27.79
N VAL A 2 19.97 -28.84 -27.31
CA VAL A 2 19.24 -27.59 -27.01
C VAL A 2 18.81 -27.00 -28.37
N ASP A 3 17.53 -26.73 -28.53
CA ASP A 3 16.96 -26.14 -29.75
C ASP A 3 17.64 -24.80 -30.08
N HIS A 4 17.87 -24.52 -31.37
CA HIS A 4 18.47 -23.27 -31.84
C HIS A 4 17.74 -22.04 -31.27
N ASN A 5 16.42 -22.06 -31.26
CA ASN A 5 15.57 -20.99 -30.73
C ASN A 5 15.73 -20.78 -29.24
N GLN A 6 15.92 -21.85 -28.46
CA GLN A 6 16.21 -21.73 -27.03
C GLN A 6 17.55 -21.01 -26.77
N LYS A 7 18.60 -21.31 -27.57
CA LYS A 7 19.88 -20.62 -27.44
C LYS A 7 19.75 -19.12 -27.72
N LEU A 8 19.01 -18.75 -28.78
CA LEU A 8 18.76 -17.36 -29.12
C LEU A 8 17.99 -16.63 -28.00
N LEU A 9 17.00 -17.26 -27.39
CA LEU A 9 16.26 -16.67 -26.27
C LEU A 9 17.15 -16.45 -25.06
N GLN A 10 18.05 -17.39 -24.73
CA GLN A 10 19.02 -17.23 -23.65
C GLN A 10 20.03 -16.10 -23.92
N GLU A 11 20.39 -15.86 -25.19
CA GLU A 11 21.22 -14.70 -25.58
C GLU A 11 20.42 -13.39 -25.44
N LEU A 12 19.15 -13.38 -25.84
CA LEU A 12 18.27 -12.22 -25.69
C LEU A 12 18.05 -11.84 -24.22
N LEU A 13 17.98 -12.81 -23.32
CA LEU A 13 17.88 -12.57 -21.88
C LEU A 13 19.08 -11.82 -21.31
N LYS A 14 20.27 -11.99 -21.88
CA LYS A 14 21.47 -11.29 -21.43
C LYS A 14 21.50 -9.81 -21.81
N LYS A 15 20.62 -9.37 -22.72
CA LYS A 15 20.55 -7.97 -23.13
C LYS A 15 20.02 -7.10 -21.96
N PRO A 16 20.51 -5.85 -21.84
CA PRO A 16 20.04 -4.93 -20.81
C PRO A 16 18.52 -4.79 -20.79
N GLY A 17 17.93 -4.93 -19.59
CA GLY A 17 16.48 -4.86 -19.38
C GLY A 17 15.71 -6.17 -19.55
N ASN A 18 16.25 -7.15 -20.31
CA ASN A 18 15.61 -8.45 -20.49
C ASN A 18 15.89 -9.43 -19.35
N ASN A 19 16.97 -9.23 -18.61
CA ASN A 19 17.35 -10.03 -17.45
C ASN A 19 16.49 -9.81 -16.21
N VAL A 20 15.51 -8.91 -16.30
CA VAL A 20 14.52 -8.62 -15.25
C VAL A 20 13.11 -8.71 -15.81
N CYS A 21 12.15 -9.08 -14.98
CA CYS A 21 10.74 -9.12 -15.36
C CYS A 21 10.24 -7.72 -15.80
N ALA A 22 9.60 -7.63 -16.95
CA ALA A 22 9.06 -6.39 -17.52
C ALA A 22 8.05 -5.66 -16.62
N ASP A 23 7.44 -6.37 -15.67
CA ASP A 23 6.36 -5.83 -14.85
C ASP A 23 6.76 -5.55 -13.40
N CYS A 24 7.37 -6.51 -12.71
CA CYS A 24 7.71 -6.38 -11.29
C CYS A 24 9.20 -6.26 -11.01
N GLY A 25 10.06 -6.30 -12.02
CA GLY A 25 11.52 -6.19 -11.88
C GLY A 25 12.20 -7.38 -11.20
N SER A 26 11.51 -8.53 -11.05
CA SER A 26 12.13 -9.76 -10.53
C SER A 26 13.28 -10.21 -11.44
N GLN A 27 14.41 -10.60 -10.85
CA GLN A 27 15.58 -11.10 -11.59
C GLN A 27 15.31 -12.48 -12.21
N GLY A 28 15.91 -12.74 -13.37
CA GLY A 28 15.89 -14.04 -14.01
C GLY A 28 14.49 -14.48 -14.46
N PRO A 29 13.81 -13.74 -15.35
CA PRO A 29 12.52 -14.18 -15.88
C PRO A 29 12.69 -15.44 -16.72
N ASP A 30 11.80 -16.41 -16.50
CA ASP A 30 11.78 -17.73 -17.14
C ASP A 30 10.58 -17.91 -18.09
N TRP A 31 9.74 -16.91 -18.21
CA TRP A 31 8.58 -16.84 -19.09
C TRP A 31 8.67 -15.65 -20.03
N ALA A 32 7.87 -15.71 -21.09
CA ALA A 32 7.72 -14.60 -22.03
C ALA A 32 6.28 -14.48 -22.53
N SER A 33 5.85 -13.25 -22.83
CA SER A 33 4.70 -13.00 -23.68
C SER A 33 5.20 -12.70 -25.09
N TYR A 34 5.12 -13.68 -25.98
CA TYR A 34 5.78 -13.61 -27.27
C TYR A 34 5.12 -12.62 -28.25
N ASN A 35 3.81 -12.41 -28.15
CA ASN A 35 3.13 -11.41 -28.99
C ASN A 35 3.43 -9.97 -28.53
N LEU A 36 3.66 -9.77 -27.23
CA LEU A 36 4.09 -8.48 -26.66
C LEU A 36 5.60 -8.28 -26.78
N GLY A 37 6.37 -9.38 -26.94
CA GLY A 37 7.82 -9.35 -27.06
C GLY A 37 8.55 -9.08 -25.74
N ILE A 38 8.01 -9.56 -24.60
CA ILE A 38 8.53 -9.26 -23.25
C ILE A 38 8.87 -10.51 -22.46
N PHE A 39 9.91 -10.39 -21.61
CA PHE A 39 10.34 -11.40 -20.64
C PHE A 39 9.72 -11.10 -19.28
N ILE A 40 9.10 -12.09 -18.65
CA ILE A 40 8.32 -11.96 -17.42
C ILE A 40 8.60 -13.12 -16.46
N CYS A 41 8.46 -12.91 -15.16
CA CYS A 41 8.58 -13.98 -14.18
C CYS A 41 7.30 -14.83 -14.10
N MET A 42 7.37 -16.00 -13.49
CA MET A 42 6.25 -16.93 -13.32
C MET A 42 5.00 -16.27 -12.72
N ARG A 43 5.16 -15.41 -11.69
CA ARG A 43 4.04 -14.70 -11.05
C ARG A 43 3.32 -13.79 -12.04
N CYS A 44 4.05 -12.99 -12.80
CA CYS A 44 3.46 -12.10 -13.81
C CYS A 44 2.88 -12.90 -14.99
N ALA A 45 3.53 -13.99 -15.41
CA ALA A 45 3.02 -14.89 -16.45
C ALA A 45 1.62 -15.46 -16.11
N SER A 46 1.37 -15.79 -14.85
CA SER A 46 0.04 -16.22 -14.38
C SER A 46 -1.02 -15.14 -14.59
N ILE A 47 -0.69 -13.87 -14.30
CA ILE A 47 -1.59 -12.74 -14.53
C ILE A 47 -1.83 -12.51 -16.02
N HIS A 48 -0.76 -12.57 -16.83
CA HIS A 48 -0.86 -12.45 -18.29
C HIS A 48 -1.78 -13.52 -18.91
N ARG A 49 -1.72 -14.76 -18.44
CA ARG A 49 -2.67 -15.81 -18.86
C ARG A 49 -4.11 -15.47 -18.50
N GLY A 50 -4.32 -14.87 -17.32
CA GLY A 50 -5.64 -14.42 -16.86
C GLY A 50 -6.27 -13.29 -17.68
N MET A 51 -5.47 -12.53 -18.47
CA MET A 51 -6.01 -11.51 -19.39
C MET A 51 -6.54 -12.13 -20.70
N GLY A 52 -6.19 -13.38 -21.00
CA GLY A 52 -6.61 -14.06 -22.22
C GLY A 52 -5.59 -13.95 -23.37
N ALA A 53 -5.62 -14.95 -24.26
CA ALA A 53 -4.68 -15.07 -25.37
C ALA A 53 -4.82 -13.97 -26.46
N HIS A 54 -5.93 -13.25 -26.46
CA HIS A 54 -6.12 -12.10 -27.36
C HIS A 54 -5.27 -10.89 -26.92
N ILE A 55 -4.90 -10.80 -25.65
CA ILE A 55 -4.01 -9.75 -25.12
C ILE A 55 -2.57 -10.26 -25.00
N SER A 56 -2.38 -11.41 -24.33
CA SER A 56 -1.05 -11.92 -24.01
C SER A 56 -0.94 -13.43 -24.23
N LYS A 57 0.01 -13.82 -25.06
CA LYS A 57 0.32 -15.22 -25.40
C LYS A 57 1.62 -15.63 -24.71
N VAL A 58 1.50 -16.43 -23.65
CA VAL A 58 2.59 -16.75 -22.71
C VAL A 58 3.21 -18.12 -23.02
N LYS A 59 4.54 -18.19 -23.04
CA LYS A 59 5.34 -19.41 -23.11
C LYS A 59 6.47 -19.42 -22.09
N HIS A 60 6.84 -20.60 -21.62
CA HIS A 60 8.06 -20.82 -20.87
C HIS A 60 9.27 -20.83 -21.82
N LEU A 61 10.40 -20.28 -21.41
CA LEU A 61 11.57 -20.12 -22.29
C LEU A 61 12.21 -21.46 -22.63
N ASP A 62 12.29 -22.38 -21.66
CA ASP A 62 13.01 -23.65 -21.82
C ASP A 62 12.10 -24.88 -22.04
N LEU A 63 10.83 -24.82 -21.59
CA LEU A 63 9.92 -25.98 -21.60
C LEU A 63 9.01 -26.02 -22.82
N ASP A 64 8.71 -24.86 -23.40
CA ASP A 64 7.81 -24.77 -24.55
C ASP A 64 8.60 -24.74 -25.87
N ARG A 65 7.99 -25.27 -26.94
CA ARG A 65 8.53 -25.18 -28.29
C ARG A 65 8.33 -23.77 -28.86
N TRP A 66 9.40 -23.17 -29.39
CA TRP A 66 9.39 -21.83 -29.98
C TRP A 66 9.52 -21.87 -31.49
N GLU A 67 8.73 -21.05 -32.16
CA GLU A 67 8.78 -20.83 -33.59
C GLU A 67 9.70 -19.64 -33.91
N ASP A 68 10.31 -19.64 -35.08
CA ASP A 68 11.25 -18.58 -35.52
C ASP A 68 10.60 -17.19 -35.51
N SER A 69 9.33 -17.09 -35.91
CA SER A 69 8.55 -15.84 -35.90
C SER A 69 8.37 -15.28 -34.48
N GLN A 70 8.20 -16.16 -33.49
CA GLN A 70 8.06 -15.77 -32.09
C GLN A 70 9.37 -15.27 -31.49
N VAL A 71 10.46 -15.98 -31.79
CA VAL A 71 11.82 -15.55 -31.39
C VAL A 71 12.19 -14.23 -32.07
N GLN A 72 11.87 -14.07 -33.36
CA GLN A 72 12.07 -12.82 -34.07
C GLN A 72 11.32 -11.66 -33.41
N ARG A 73 10.07 -11.86 -33.00
CA ARG A 73 9.30 -10.84 -32.27
C ARG A 73 9.97 -10.48 -30.94
N MET A 74 10.48 -11.45 -30.18
CA MET A 74 11.21 -11.19 -28.93
C MET A 74 12.49 -10.39 -29.17
N LYS A 75 13.16 -10.62 -30.30
CA LYS A 75 14.39 -9.91 -30.73
C LYS A 75 14.09 -8.45 -31.09
N GLU A 76 12.98 -8.22 -31.79
CA GLU A 76 12.56 -6.89 -32.27
C GLU A 76 12.12 -5.96 -31.15
N VAL A 77 11.47 -6.50 -30.12
CA VAL A 77 10.89 -5.70 -29.03
C VAL A 77 11.80 -5.70 -27.81
N GLY A 78 11.75 -6.74 -27.01
CA GLY A 78 12.42 -6.78 -25.72
C GLY A 78 11.78 -5.85 -24.67
N ASN A 79 12.21 -5.99 -23.41
CA ASN A 79 11.61 -5.29 -22.30
C ASN A 79 11.78 -3.76 -22.35
N VAL A 80 12.89 -3.27 -22.93
CA VAL A 80 13.16 -1.82 -23.01
C VAL A 80 12.19 -1.13 -23.97
N ALA A 81 12.02 -1.68 -25.19
CA ALA A 81 11.11 -1.08 -26.16
C ALA A 81 9.65 -1.20 -25.71
N ALA A 82 9.28 -2.34 -25.12
CA ALA A 82 7.95 -2.52 -24.56
C ALA A 82 7.67 -1.50 -23.41
N LYS A 83 8.65 -1.27 -22.53
CA LYS A 83 8.55 -0.26 -21.49
C LYS A 83 8.33 1.13 -22.07
N ASN A 84 9.13 1.53 -23.07
CA ASN A 84 9.01 2.84 -23.71
C ASN A 84 7.62 3.04 -24.34
N LYS A 85 7.02 1.99 -24.90
CA LYS A 85 5.67 2.02 -25.46
C LYS A 85 4.59 2.07 -24.36
N TYR A 86 4.56 1.03 -23.52
CA TYR A 86 3.43 0.82 -22.60
C TYR A 86 3.54 1.62 -21.30
N GLU A 87 4.63 2.31 -21.05
CA GLU A 87 4.83 3.16 -19.87
C GLU A 87 5.17 4.61 -20.25
N GLU A 88 4.81 5.04 -21.47
CA GLU A 88 5.14 6.36 -22.03
C GLU A 88 4.65 7.50 -21.12
N ARG A 89 3.43 7.39 -20.59
CA ARG A 89 2.76 8.43 -19.80
C ARG A 89 2.27 7.92 -18.46
N VAL A 90 3.15 7.25 -17.72
CA VAL A 90 2.85 6.83 -16.35
C VAL A 90 2.88 8.05 -15.44
N PRO A 91 1.76 8.40 -14.75
CA PRO A 91 1.74 9.53 -13.85
C PRO A 91 2.72 9.35 -12.67
N PRO A 92 3.39 10.41 -12.20
CA PRO A 92 4.33 10.33 -11.07
C PRO A 92 3.71 9.78 -9.78
N CYS A 93 2.42 9.99 -9.58
CA CYS A 93 1.67 9.47 -8.43
C CYS A 93 1.39 7.96 -8.54
N TYR A 94 1.44 7.35 -9.74
CA TYR A 94 1.15 5.93 -9.92
C TYR A 94 2.26 5.07 -9.33
N ARG A 95 1.89 4.08 -8.51
CA ARG A 95 2.87 3.21 -7.86
C ARG A 95 3.25 2.06 -8.78
N ARG A 96 4.52 2.03 -9.19
CA ARG A 96 5.10 0.89 -9.91
C ARG A 96 5.31 -0.26 -8.93
N PRO A 97 4.87 -1.48 -9.23
CA PRO A 97 5.04 -2.61 -8.33
C PRO A 97 6.46 -3.15 -8.35
N THR A 98 6.81 -3.81 -7.25
CA THR A 98 7.98 -4.66 -7.10
C THR A 98 7.55 -6.11 -6.90
N LYS A 99 8.51 -7.06 -6.96
CA LYS A 99 8.24 -8.49 -6.74
C LYS A 99 7.56 -8.82 -5.40
N ASN A 100 7.71 -7.96 -4.39
CA ASN A 100 7.19 -8.20 -3.04
C ASN A 100 5.83 -7.54 -2.80
N ASP A 101 5.32 -6.79 -3.76
CA ASP A 101 4.05 -6.08 -3.61
C ASP A 101 2.83 -7.02 -3.64
N PRO A 102 1.69 -6.58 -3.07
CA PRO A 102 0.44 -7.33 -3.11
C PRO A 102 0.00 -7.67 -4.54
N GLN A 103 -0.70 -8.81 -4.67
CA GLN A 103 -1.18 -9.30 -5.96
C GLN A 103 -2.01 -8.27 -6.71
N VAL A 104 -2.92 -7.59 -6.01
CA VAL A 104 -3.80 -6.56 -6.59
C VAL A 104 -3.01 -5.43 -7.27
N LEU A 105 -1.91 -4.99 -6.68
CA LEU A 105 -1.09 -3.91 -7.27
C LEU A 105 -0.36 -4.39 -8.52
N ILE A 106 0.24 -5.59 -8.49
CA ILE A 106 0.93 -6.17 -9.66
C ILE A 106 -0.06 -6.46 -10.78
N GLU A 107 -1.21 -7.05 -10.46
CA GLU A 107 -2.24 -7.37 -11.45
C GLU A 107 -2.77 -6.09 -12.11
N GLN A 108 -3.13 -5.09 -11.33
CA GLN A 108 -3.69 -3.86 -11.87
C GLN A 108 -2.66 -3.04 -12.66
N TRP A 109 -1.38 -3.12 -12.32
CA TRP A 109 -0.30 -2.58 -13.13
C TRP A 109 -0.20 -3.25 -14.51
N ILE A 110 -0.24 -4.59 -14.55
CA ILE A 110 -0.18 -5.37 -15.79
C ILE A 110 -1.40 -5.09 -16.68
N ARG A 111 -2.60 -5.09 -16.10
CA ARG A 111 -3.84 -4.77 -16.84
C ARG A 111 -3.85 -3.32 -17.34
N ALA A 112 -3.38 -2.36 -16.54
CA ALA A 112 -3.24 -0.97 -16.96
C ALA A 112 -2.32 -0.82 -18.18
N LYS A 113 -1.20 -1.56 -18.20
CA LYS A 113 -0.24 -1.53 -19.32
C LYS A 113 -0.80 -2.15 -20.60
N TYR A 114 -1.29 -3.38 -20.51
CA TYR A 114 -1.50 -4.22 -21.71
C TYR A 114 -2.98 -4.44 -22.09
N GLU A 115 -3.89 -4.38 -21.12
CA GLU A 115 -5.32 -4.56 -21.37
C GLU A 115 -6.03 -3.24 -21.59
N ARG A 116 -5.83 -2.26 -20.70
CA ARG A 116 -6.46 -0.95 -20.76
C ARG A 116 -5.62 0.10 -21.51
N GLU A 117 -4.32 -0.15 -21.67
CA GLU A 117 -3.35 0.76 -22.30
C GLU A 117 -3.41 2.19 -21.73
N GLU A 118 -3.65 2.31 -20.43
CA GLU A 118 -3.88 3.59 -19.74
C GLU A 118 -2.72 4.57 -19.89
N PHE A 119 -1.49 4.05 -19.95
CA PHE A 119 -0.29 4.89 -20.03
C PHE A 119 0.08 5.29 -21.47
N CYS A 120 -0.62 4.73 -22.47
CA CYS A 120 -0.58 5.22 -23.84
C CYS A 120 -1.70 6.24 -24.10
N HIS A 121 -2.77 6.21 -23.30
CA HIS A 121 -4.00 6.96 -23.47
C HIS A 121 -4.36 7.74 -22.19
N PRO A 122 -3.82 8.97 -22.00
CA PRO A 122 -4.05 9.77 -20.79
C PRO A 122 -5.53 10.01 -20.46
N GLU A 123 -6.40 10.04 -21.45
CA GLU A 123 -7.86 10.21 -21.28
C GLU A 123 -8.51 9.04 -20.52
N ARG A 124 -7.83 7.89 -20.41
CA ARG A 124 -8.28 6.72 -19.64
C ARG A 124 -7.90 6.80 -18.15
N GLN A 125 -7.07 7.77 -17.77
CA GLN A 125 -6.55 7.94 -16.41
C GLN A 125 -7.53 8.75 -15.54
N SER A 126 -8.73 8.21 -15.28
CA SER A 126 -9.80 8.91 -14.53
C SER A 126 -9.41 9.31 -13.11
N TYR A 127 -8.45 8.61 -12.51
CA TYR A 127 -7.92 8.91 -11.16
C TYR A 127 -7.12 10.24 -11.08
N LEU A 128 -6.83 10.89 -12.20
CA LEU A 128 -6.19 12.21 -12.25
C LEU A 128 -7.18 13.37 -12.15
N SER A 129 -8.48 13.12 -12.11
CA SER A 129 -9.51 14.17 -12.16
C SER A 129 -9.59 15.07 -10.91
N GLY A 130 -8.89 14.72 -9.82
CA GLY A 130 -8.97 15.41 -8.52
C GLY A 130 -10.29 15.17 -7.78
N THR A 131 -11.24 14.47 -8.39
CA THR A 131 -12.54 14.13 -7.79
C THR A 131 -12.90 12.66 -8.07
N MET A 132 -13.40 11.96 -7.06
CA MET A 132 -13.86 10.58 -7.25
C MET A 132 -15.04 10.27 -6.33
N VAL A 133 -16.04 9.58 -6.85
CA VAL A 133 -17.21 9.12 -6.09
C VAL A 133 -17.37 7.62 -6.34
N GLY A 134 -17.55 6.85 -5.28
CA GLY A 134 -17.79 5.41 -5.40
C GLY A 134 -18.14 4.78 -4.05
N PHE A 135 -18.28 3.47 -4.08
CA PHE A 135 -18.70 2.70 -2.90
C PHE A 135 -17.59 1.73 -2.50
N LEU A 136 -17.34 1.62 -1.21
CA LEU A 136 -16.42 0.66 -0.62
C LEU A 136 -17.06 0.00 0.58
N MET A 137 -16.73 -1.27 0.81
CA MET A 137 -17.04 -1.98 2.03
C MET A 137 -16.10 -1.49 3.13
N LYS A 138 -16.65 -0.87 4.17
CA LYS A 138 -15.89 -0.28 5.29
C LYS A 138 -16.18 -1.03 6.58
N ARG A 139 -15.12 -1.44 7.29
CA ARG A 139 -15.23 -2.07 8.62
C ARG A 139 -15.80 -1.09 9.64
N GLY A 140 -16.77 -1.55 10.43
CA GLY A 140 -17.28 -0.83 11.61
C GLY A 140 -16.17 -0.63 12.65
N LYS A 141 -16.32 0.40 13.49
CA LYS A 141 -15.34 0.67 14.55
C LYS A 141 -15.50 -0.32 15.71
N GLU A 142 -16.76 -0.64 16.07
CA GLU A 142 -17.12 -1.41 17.27
C GLU A 142 -17.60 -2.82 16.93
N ASP A 143 -18.45 -2.93 15.90
CA ASP A 143 -19.12 -4.18 15.52
C ASP A 143 -18.31 -5.08 14.59
N SER A 144 -17.12 -4.65 14.16
CA SER A 144 -16.24 -5.38 13.24
C SER A 144 -16.84 -5.78 11.88
N ARG A 145 -18.11 -5.43 11.62
CA ARG A 145 -18.81 -5.76 10.37
C ARG A 145 -18.43 -4.79 9.27
N TYR A 146 -18.34 -5.32 8.07
CA TYR A 146 -18.17 -4.49 6.88
C TYR A 146 -19.53 -4.00 6.39
N GLN A 147 -19.62 -2.72 6.09
CA GLN A 147 -20.84 -2.07 5.63
C GLN A 147 -20.51 -1.21 4.40
N LEU A 148 -21.39 -1.23 3.41
CA LEU A 148 -21.26 -0.40 2.23
C LEU A 148 -21.34 1.09 2.59
N ARG A 149 -20.37 1.87 2.13
CA ARG A 149 -20.28 3.32 2.33
C ARG A 149 -20.01 4.01 1.01
N LYS A 150 -20.68 5.13 0.79
CA LYS A 150 -20.34 6.06 -0.28
C LYS A 150 -19.12 6.86 0.15
N PHE A 151 -18.08 6.86 -0.68
CA PHE A 151 -16.89 7.67 -0.52
C PHE A 151 -16.87 8.77 -1.58
N VAL A 152 -16.41 9.97 -1.19
CA VAL A 152 -16.27 11.13 -2.07
C VAL A 152 -14.91 11.75 -1.80
N LEU A 153 -14.05 11.73 -2.81
CA LEU A 153 -12.77 12.42 -2.84
C LEU A 153 -12.96 13.77 -3.52
N ASN A 154 -12.49 14.84 -2.91
CA ASN A 154 -12.42 16.16 -3.50
C ASN A 154 -11.07 16.80 -3.12
N GLU A 155 -10.20 16.91 -4.11
CA GLU A 155 -8.85 17.45 -3.94
C GLU A 155 -8.89 18.94 -3.59
N ASN A 156 -9.76 19.72 -4.24
CA ASN A 156 -9.88 21.16 -4.01
C ASN A 156 -10.28 21.50 -2.58
N GLU A 157 -11.02 20.60 -1.93
CA GLU A 157 -11.40 20.74 -0.52
C GLU A 157 -10.41 20.05 0.43
N ASP A 158 -9.36 19.42 -0.06
CA ASP A 158 -8.44 18.56 0.72
C ASP A 158 -9.20 17.47 1.49
N THR A 159 -10.26 16.86 0.92
CA THR A 159 -11.14 15.94 1.68
C THR A 159 -11.37 14.60 1.01
N LEU A 160 -11.41 13.57 1.85
CA LEU A 160 -12.04 12.29 1.59
C LEU A 160 -13.18 12.10 2.57
N LYS A 161 -14.42 12.20 2.09
CA LYS A 161 -15.64 12.06 2.88
C LYS A 161 -16.22 10.66 2.72
N TYR A 162 -16.85 10.11 3.78
CA TYR A 162 -17.68 8.91 3.65
C TYR A 162 -18.98 9.03 4.40
N GLN A 163 -20.03 8.39 3.86
CA GLN A 163 -21.39 8.44 4.41
C GLN A 163 -22.12 7.11 4.20
N HIS A 164 -23.32 6.98 4.76
CA HIS A 164 -24.16 5.81 4.49
C HIS A 164 -24.47 5.72 2.98
N ALA A 165 -24.47 4.50 2.44
CA ALA A 165 -25.15 4.25 1.18
C ALA A 165 -26.65 4.47 1.40
N SER A 166 -27.31 5.24 0.56
CA SER A 166 -28.77 5.46 0.66
C SER A 166 -29.51 4.14 0.42
N ASP A 167 -30.65 3.93 1.09
CA ASP A 167 -31.41 2.67 1.11
C ASP A 167 -31.86 2.14 -0.25
N GLY A 168 -31.81 2.96 -1.33
CA GLY A 168 -32.05 2.53 -2.70
C GLY A 168 -30.99 1.58 -3.27
N CYS A 169 -29.79 1.53 -2.67
CA CYS A 169 -28.68 0.67 -3.12
C CYS A 169 -28.61 -0.66 -2.36
N SER A 170 -29.26 -0.78 -1.19
CA SER A 170 -29.18 -1.96 -0.31
C SER A 170 -30.14 -3.10 -0.69
N ARG A 171 -31.10 -2.88 -1.58
CA ARG A 171 -32.09 -3.91 -2.00
C ARG A 171 -31.76 -4.60 -3.32
N ALA A 172 -30.66 -4.29 -3.95
CA ALA A 172 -30.28 -4.88 -5.22
C ALA A 172 -29.03 -5.74 -5.09
N SER A 173 -29.18 -6.95 -4.56
CA SER A 173 -28.23 -8.05 -4.84
C SER A 173 -28.11 -8.38 -6.36
N GLY A 174 -28.91 -7.69 -7.21
CA GLY A 174 -28.77 -7.66 -8.68
C GLY A 174 -28.17 -6.35 -9.21
N CYS A 175 -27.90 -5.32 -8.40
CA CYS A 175 -27.32 -4.04 -8.85
C CYS A 175 -25.80 -3.99 -8.82
N LEU A 176 -25.11 -4.94 -8.20
CA LEU A 176 -23.64 -5.06 -8.33
C LEU A 176 -23.25 -5.14 -9.82
N GLY A 177 -23.98 -5.87 -10.65
CA GLY A 177 -23.75 -5.95 -12.09
C GLY A 177 -24.01 -4.64 -12.87
N ARG A 178 -24.87 -3.74 -12.38
CA ARG A 178 -25.20 -2.47 -13.09
C ARG A 178 -24.36 -1.28 -12.67
N ILE A 179 -23.66 -1.33 -11.54
CA ILE A 179 -22.69 -0.32 -11.14
C ILE A 179 -21.43 -0.43 -12.01
N PHE A 180 -21.14 -1.63 -12.54
CA PHE A 180 -20.02 -1.89 -13.46
C PHE A 180 -20.21 -1.29 -14.86
N ASP A 181 -21.45 -1.12 -15.33
CA ASP A 181 -21.74 -0.47 -16.62
C ASP A 181 -21.41 1.02 -16.61
N HIS A 182 -21.29 1.67 -15.45
CA HIS A 182 -21.02 3.11 -15.37
C HIS A 182 -19.58 3.49 -15.72
N LEU A 183 -18.61 2.58 -15.54
CA LEU A 183 -17.22 2.77 -16.00
C LEU A 183 -17.05 2.45 -17.51
N ARG A 184 -17.95 1.65 -18.09
CA ARG A 184 -17.97 1.33 -19.53
C ARG A 184 -18.78 2.31 -20.38
N LEU A 185 -19.66 3.13 -19.79
CA LEU A 185 -20.53 4.05 -20.52
C LEU A 185 -19.91 5.44 -20.67
N LYS A 186 -18.83 5.55 -21.45
CA LYS A 186 -18.26 6.86 -21.88
C LYS A 186 -19.07 7.57 -22.96
N ASN A 187 -20.30 7.15 -23.28
CA ASN A 187 -21.08 7.78 -24.39
C ASN A 187 -22.57 7.87 -24.18
N LEU A 188 -23.10 8.08 -22.98
CA LEU A 188 -24.51 8.42 -22.80
C LEU A 188 -24.69 9.54 -21.78
N GLY A 189 -25.33 10.61 -22.27
CA GLY A 189 -25.49 11.90 -21.65
C GLY A 189 -25.96 11.87 -20.18
N ARG A 190 -25.48 12.86 -19.47
CA ARG A 190 -25.98 13.47 -18.23
C ARG A 190 -27.24 12.83 -17.60
N LEU A 191 -27.11 11.68 -16.96
CA LEU A 191 -28.10 11.23 -15.99
C LEU A 191 -27.87 12.00 -14.68
N ARG A 192 -28.66 13.07 -14.48
CA ARG A 192 -28.74 13.77 -13.19
C ARG A 192 -29.42 12.85 -12.19
N TYR A 193 -28.65 12.14 -11.39
CA TYR A 193 -29.18 11.55 -10.17
C TYR A 193 -29.43 12.68 -9.17
N HIS A 194 -30.67 13.14 -9.05
CA HIS A 194 -31.14 13.89 -7.90
C HIS A 194 -31.14 12.97 -6.68
N VAL A 195 -29.97 12.76 -6.08
CA VAL A 195 -29.89 12.22 -4.71
C VAL A 195 -30.18 13.39 -3.79
N LYS A 196 -31.21 13.29 -2.96
CA LYS A 196 -31.43 14.21 -1.83
C LYS A 196 -30.16 14.16 -0.94
N GLU A 197 -29.24 15.07 -1.14
CA GLU A 197 -28.02 15.25 -0.37
C GLU A 197 -28.35 16.08 0.88
N ASN A 198 -28.82 15.43 1.94
CA ASN A 198 -29.02 16.12 3.22
C ASN A 198 -28.68 15.24 4.41
N LYS A 199 -27.65 14.38 4.29
CA LYS A 199 -27.08 13.73 5.49
C LYS A 199 -25.63 14.13 5.60
N GLU A 200 -25.26 14.71 6.75
CA GLU A 200 -23.88 15.01 7.09
C GLU A 200 -22.98 13.78 6.91
N PRO A 201 -21.74 13.95 6.42
CA PRO A 201 -20.83 12.85 6.25
C PRO A 201 -20.48 12.24 7.62
N LYS A 202 -20.49 10.90 7.71
CA LYS A 202 -20.05 10.18 8.94
C LYS A 202 -18.60 10.38 9.30
N GLY A 203 -17.81 10.78 8.34
CA GLY A 203 -16.40 11.11 8.54
C GLY A 203 -15.84 11.89 7.38
N VAL A 204 -14.97 12.82 7.74
CA VAL A 204 -14.19 13.65 6.83
C VAL A 204 -12.72 13.44 7.18
N LEU A 205 -11.90 13.10 6.20
CA LEU A 205 -10.46 12.90 6.31
C LEU A 205 -9.77 13.92 5.43
N LYS A 206 -8.68 14.50 5.91
CA LYS A 206 -7.81 15.35 5.09
C LYS A 206 -6.90 14.50 4.22
N LEU A 207 -6.92 14.72 2.91
CA LEU A 207 -6.06 14.01 1.96
C LEU A 207 -4.57 14.30 2.21
N SER A 208 -4.24 15.53 2.57
CA SER A 208 -2.88 15.95 2.89
C SER A 208 -2.25 15.18 4.07
N GLU A 209 -3.08 14.74 5.03
CA GLU A 209 -2.63 13.98 6.21
C GLU A 209 -2.82 12.46 6.07
N LEU A 210 -3.50 12.01 5.01
CA LEU A 210 -3.90 10.62 4.81
C LEU A 210 -2.72 9.77 4.31
N ASN A 211 -2.45 8.64 4.96
CA ASN A 211 -1.71 7.54 4.38
C ASN A 211 -2.67 6.43 3.96
N VAL A 212 -2.38 5.77 2.85
CA VAL A 212 -3.11 4.61 2.35
C VAL A 212 -2.13 3.51 2.00
N SER A 213 -2.45 2.28 2.43
CA SER A 213 -1.64 1.08 2.18
C SER A 213 -2.53 -0.09 1.81
N PHE A 214 -2.03 -0.99 0.97
CA PHE A 214 -2.71 -2.27 0.75
C PHE A 214 -2.59 -3.16 1.99
N ALA A 215 -3.65 -3.88 2.33
CA ALA A 215 -3.70 -4.69 3.56
C ALA A 215 -4.39 -6.05 3.37
N PRO A 216 -4.12 -6.82 2.29
CA PRO A 216 -4.85 -8.06 1.99
C PRO A 216 -4.69 -9.14 3.06
N SER A 217 -3.49 -9.36 3.57
CA SER A 217 -3.23 -10.36 4.60
C SER A 217 -3.85 -10.02 5.95
N LYS A 218 -3.94 -8.72 6.28
CA LYS A 218 -4.51 -8.22 7.53
C LYS A 218 -6.04 -8.28 7.53
N ILE A 219 -6.66 -7.86 6.43
CA ILE A 219 -8.12 -7.76 6.29
C ILE A 219 -8.73 -9.10 5.90
N GLY A 220 -7.95 -10.01 5.28
CA GLY A 220 -8.44 -11.28 4.76
C GLY A 220 -9.20 -11.14 3.44
N HIS A 221 -9.03 -10.03 2.72
CA HIS A 221 -9.61 -9.77 1.42
C HIS A 221 -8.54 -9.24 0.46
N MET A 222 -8.39 -9.87 -0.70
CA MET A 222 -7.29 -9.58 -1.64
C MET A 222 -7.27 -8.11 -2.10
N ASN A 223 -8.44 -7.53 -2.33
CA ASN A 223 -8.61 -6.17 -2.84
C ASN A 223 -8.95 -5.22 -1.71
N SER A 224 -8.01 -5.01 -0.79
CA SER A 224 -8.28 -4.24 0.43
C SER A 224 -7.19 -3.24 0.76
N MET A 225 -7.61 -2.17 1.42
CA MET A 225 -6.75 -1.06 1.85
C MET A 225 -6.99 -0.68 3.30
N GLN A 226 -5.96 -0.14 3.92
CA GLN A 226 -6.01 0.56 5.20
C GLN A 226 -5.78 2.06 4.94
N LEU A 227 -6.70 2.88 5.45
CA LEU A 227 -6.59 4.33 5.50
C LEU A 227 -6.12 4.73 6.90
N THR A 228 -5.03 5.48 6.99
CA THR A 228 -4.42 5.90 8.26
C THR A 228 -4.30 7.41 8.30
N PHE A 229 -4.81 8.04 9.33
CA PHE A 229 -4.83 9.50 9.49
C PHE A 229 -4.84 9.90 10.96
N LEU A 230 -4.57 11.17 11.23
CA LEU A 230 -4.64 11.74 12.57
C LEU A 230 -6.07 12.21 12.86
N LYS A 231 -6.64 11.78 13.99
CA LYS A 231 -7.92 12.26 14.48
C LYS A 231 -7.82 12.59 15.98
N ASP A 232 -8.12 13.82 16.33
CA ASP A 232 -8.10 14.30 17.73
C ASP A 232 -6.75 13.96 18.44
N GLY A 233 -5.64 14.17 17.73
CA GLY A 233 -4.30 13.87 18.23
C GLY A 233 -3.93 12.39 18.31
N SER A 234 -4.80 11.47 17.88
CA SER A 234 -4.55 10.02 17.84
C SER A 234 -4.57 9.49 16.43
N THR A 235 -3.68 8.54 16.12
CA THR A 235 -3.73 7.83 14.84
C THR A 235 -5.00 6.98 14.78
N ARG A 236 -5.72 7.07 13.67
CA ARG A 236 -6.89 6.26 13.40
C ARG A 236 -6.69 5.46 12.12
N HIS A 237 -7.20 4.22 12.15
CA HIS A 237 -7.25 3.31 11.01
C HIS A 237 -8.69 3.06 10.56
N ILE A 238 -8.89 3.04 9.26
CA ILE A 238 -10.11 2.58 8.60
C ILE A 238 -9.72 1.50 7.61
N TYR A 239 -10.44 0.38 7.64
CA TYR A 239 -10.22 -0.77 6.77
C TYR A 239 -11.35 -0.86 5.74
N VAL A 240 -10.98 -0.93 4.48
CA VAL A 240 -11.91 -0.97 3.36
C VAL A 240 -11.51 -2.04 2.36
N TYR A 241 -12.49 -2.59 1.64
CA TYR A 241 -12.25 -3.46 0.49
C TYR A 241 -13.31 -3.25 -0.60
N HIS A 242 -13.05 -3.77 -1.78
CA HIS A 242 -14.01 -3.88 -2.87
C HIS A 242 -13.80 -5.20 -3.60
N GLU A 243 -14.88 -5.79 -4.14
CA GLU A 243 -14.78 -7.06 -4.88
C GLU A 243 -13.94 -6.91 -6.15
N ASP A 244 -14.09 -5.76 -6.85
CA ASP A 244 -13.33 -5.45 -8.04
C ASP A 244 -11.94 -4.87 -7.68
N PRO A 245 -10.85 -5.54 -8.11
CA PRO A 245 -9.48 -5.06 -7.89
C PRO A 245 -9.16 -3.75 -8.61
N GLU A 246 -9.83 -3.45 -9.73
CA GLU A 246 -9.64 -2.18 -10.43
C GLU A 246 -10.14 -1.00 -9.60
N VAL A 247 -11.31 -1.13 -8.98
CA VAL A 247 -11.89 -0.09 -8.11
C VAL A 247 -10.96 0.23 -6.95
N ILE A 248 -10.46 -0.79 -6.26
CA ILE A 248 -9.57 -0.54 -5.09
C ILE A 248 -8.26 0.12 -5.52
N ASN A 249 -7.69 -0.26 -6.67
CA ASN A 249 -6.49 0.35 -7.20
C ASN A 249 -6.73 1.78 -7.70
N CYS A 250 -7.90 2.07 -8.30
CA CYS A 250 -8.31 3.43 -8.67
C CYS A 250 -8.38 4.34 -7.45
N TRP A 251 -9.00 3.90 -6.35
CA TRP A 251 -9.04 4.67 -5.09
C TRP A 251 -7.65 4.92 -4.54
N TYR A 252 -6.81 3.89 -4.50
CA TYR A 252 -5.42 4.02 -4.05
C TYR A 252 -4.66 5.06 -4.87
N THR A 253 -4.77 4.98 -6.19
CA THR A 253 -4.07 5.87 -7.12
C THR A 253 -4.64 7.29 -7.05
N ALA A 254 -5.97 7.48 -7.01
CA ALA A 254 -6.60 8.79 -6.90
C ALA A 254 -6.18 9.54 -5.62
N ILE A 255 -6.11 8.84 -4.48
CA ILE A 255 -5.63 9.43 -3.22
C ILE A 255 -4.17 9.88 -3.35
N ARG A 256 -3.31 9.08 -3.99
CA ARG A 256 -1.90 9.43 -4.22
C ARG A 256 -1.75 10.62 -5.16
N CYS A 257 -2.55 10.69 -6.22
CA CYS A 257 -2.54 11.80 -7.18
C CYS A 257 -2.98 13.11 -6.52
N ALA A 258 -4.10 13.11 -5.83
CA ALA A 258 -4.58 14.26 -5.08
C ALA A 258 -3.53 14.74 -4.06
N LYS A 259 -2.93 13.80 -3.32
CA LYS A 259 -1.87 14.15 -2.36
C LYS A 259 -0.61 14.70 -3.02
N LEU A 260 -0.20 14.18 -4.17
CA LEU A 260 0.95 14.74 -4.90
C LEU A 260 0.68 16.18 -5.32
N HIS A 261 -0.50 16.47 -5.87
CA HIS A 261 -0.87 17.81 -6.27
C HIS A 261 -0.92 18.77 -5.08
N LEU A 262 -1.55 18.37 -3.97
CA LEU A 262 -1.54 19.17 -2.72
C LEU A 262 -0.10 19.46 -2.23
N LEU A 263 0.81 18.48 -2.33
CA LEU A 263 2.22 18.67 -1.98
C LEU A 263 2.94 19.61 -2.93
N GLN A 264 2.66 19.56 -4.24
CA GLN A 264 3.23 20.48 -5.24
C GLN A 264 2.78 21.92 -4.99
N VAL A 265 1.51 22.14 -4.64
CA VAL A 265 0.98 23.45 -4.27
C VAL A 265 1.62 23.97 -2.98
N ALA A 266 1.76 23.11 -1.97
CA ALA A 266 2.34 23.49 -0.68
C ALA A 266 3.87 23.73 -0.73
N PHE A 267 4.57 23.04 -1.64
CA PHE A 267 6.03 23.06 -1.76
C PHE A 267 6.48 23.25 -3.21
N PRO A 268 6.20 24.40 -3.84
CA PRO A 268 6.40 24.62 -5.28
C PRO A 268 7.87 24.55 -5.71
N SER A 269 8.81 24.82 -4.82
CA SER A 269 10.26 24.78 -5.09
C SER A 269 10.89 23.40 -4.84
N THR A 270 10.13 22.43 -4.30
CA THR A 270 10.66 21.10 -4.02
C THR A 270 10.63 20.23 -5.27
N PRO A 271 11.72 19.54 -5.63
CA PRO A 271 11.73 18.61 -6.77
C PRO A 271 10.64 17.56 -6.65
N GLN A 272 9.99 17.24 -7.77
CA GLN A 272 8.92 16.25 -7.79
C GLN A 272 9.37 14.87 -7.28
N SER A 273 10.63 14.47 -7.54
CA SER A 273 11.23 13.24 -7.00
C SER A 273 11.10 13.15 -5.47
N ASP A 274 11.32 14.28 -4.77
CA ASP A 274 11.29 14.32 -3.32
C ASP A 274 9.85 14.32 -2.77
N LEU A 275 8.93 14.94 -3.51
CA LEU A 275 7.50 14.90 -3.19
C LEU A 275 6.92 13.49 -3.34
N ILE A 276 7.35 12.74 -4.35
CA ILE A 276 6.93 11.34 -4.55
C ILE A 276 7.30 10.47 -3.34
N LEU A 277 8.44 10.72 -2.68
CA LEU A 277 8.85 9.96 -1.48
C LEU A 277 7.90 10.18 -0.28
N ARG A 278 7.12 11.27 -0.29
CA ARG A 278 6.13 11.61 0.76
C ARG A 278 4.73 11.08 0.47
N LEU A 279 4.52 10.47 -0.69
CA LEU A 279 3.23 9.88 -1.05
C LEU A 279 2.88 8.68 -0.16
N PRO A 280 1.59 8.36 -0.05
CA PRO A 280 1.12 7.16 0.66
C PRO A 280 1.85 5.90 0.22
N LYS A 281 2.25 5.10 1.20
CA LYS A 281 2.99 3.85 1.02
C LYS A 281 2.65 2.86 2.12
N ASP A 282 3.01 1.61 1.88
CA ASP A 282 2.84 0.56 2.89
C ASP A 282 3.72 0.83 4.12
N PHE A 283 3.32 0.27 5.24
CA PHE A 283 4.11 0.33 6.46
C PHE A 283 5.46 -0.38 6.25
N ALA A 284 6.50 0.13 6.87
CA ALA A 284 7.84 -0.46 6.78
C ALA A 284 7.85 -1.91 7.29
N ARG A 285 7.09 -2.19 8.34
CA ARG A 285 6.85 -3.54 8.85
C ARG A 285 5.59 -3.57 9.71
N GLU A 286 4.88 -4.70 9.64
CA GLU A 286 3.79 -5.04 10.54
C GLU A 286 3.99 -6.48 11.06
N GLY A 287 3.49 -6.77 12.25
CA GLY A 287 3.55 -8.11 12.80
C GLY A 287 3.36 -8.16 14.31
N TRP A 288 3.27 -9.39 14.82
CA TRP A 288 3.16 -9.64 16.23
C TRP A 288 4.51 -9.52 16.93
N LEU A 289 4.52 -8.79 18.04
CA LEU A 289 5.63 -8.77 19.01
C LEU A 289 5.07 -8.91 20.41
N TRP A 290 5.89 -9.43 21.29
CA TRP A 290 5.68 -9.42 22.72
C TRP A 290 6.26 -8.15 23.32
N LYS A 291 5.55 -7.51 24.24
CA LYS A 291 5.95 -6.27 24.89
C LYS A 291 5.65 -6.33 26.38
N THR A 292 6.62 -5.91 27.21
CA THR A 292 6.37 -5.67 28.64
C THR A 292 5.75 -4.29 28.87
N GLY A 293 5.10 -4.12 30.00
CA GLY A 293 4.72 -2.80 30.51
C GLY A 293 5.93 -2.01 31.01
N PRO A 294 5.70 -0.83 31.63
CA PRO A 294 6.76 0.03 32.13
C PRO A 294 7.42 -0.46 33.44
N ARG A 295 6.75 -1.31 34.20
CA ARG A 295 7.25 -1.81 35.49
C ARG A 295 8.05 -3.10 35.31
N PRO A 296 9.10 -3.34 36.12
CA PRO A 296 9.87 -4.59 36.03
C PRO A 296 9.04 -5.87 36.24
N SER A 297 7.93 -5.78 37.00
CA SER A 297 7.00 -6.88 37.26
C SER A 297 5.98 -7.12 36.16
N ASP A 298 5.91 -6.24 35.15
CA ASP A 298 4.91 -6.38 34.10
C ASP A 298 5.19 -7.58 33.19
N VAL A 299 4.18 -8.41 32.99
CA VAL A 299 4.26 -9.58 32.09
C VAL A 299 4.30 -9.18 30.63
N HIS A 300 4.91 -10.02 29.81
CA HIS A 300 4.87 -9.88 28.37
C HIS A 300 3.44 -10.06 27.86
N ARG A 301 3.00 -9.13 27.02
CA ARG A 301 1.71 -9.21 26.31
C ARG A 301 1.97 -9.16 24.81
N ARG A 302 1.32 -10.05 24.08
CA ARG A 302 1.35 -10.07 22.63
C ARG A 302 0.58 -8.86 22.09
N ARG A 303 1.16 -8.15 21.13
CA ARG A 303 0.61 -6.94 20.51
C ARG A 303 0.90 -6.95 19.01
N TRP A 304 -0.03 -6.44 18.24
CA TRP A 304 0.21 -6.16 16.83
C TRP A 304 0.94 -4.84 16.68
N PHE A 305 2.11 -4.88 16.06
CA PHE A 305 2.94 -3.70 15.82
C PHE A 305 2.88 -3.29 14.36
N THR A 306 2.92 -1.98 14.11
CA THR A 306 2.98 -1.34 12.80
C THR A 306 4.00 -0.22 12.84
N LEU A 307 4.99 -0.25 11.94
CA LEU A 307 5.99 0.82 11.80
C LEU A 307 5.65 1.67 10.57
N ASP A 308 5.22 2.89 10.82
CA ASP A 308 5.05 3.93 9.82
C ASP A 308 6.21 4.92 9.91
N THR A 309 7.02 4.99 8.92
CA THR A 309 8.17 5.88 8.77
C THR A 309 9.01 6.07 10.04
N ARG A 310 8.48 6.74 11.06
CA ARG A 310 9.10 7.04 12.35
C ARG A 310 8.20 6.73 13.55
N LYS A 311 7.02 6.23 13.29
CA LYS A 311 6.05 5.97 14.35
C LYS A 311 5.79 4.48 14.48
N LEU A 312 6.25 3.89 15.57
CA LEU A 312 5.96 2.52 15.95
C LEU A 312 4.69 2.49 16.79
N MET A 313 3.63 1.96 16.24
CA MET A 313 2.32 1.82 16.87
C MET A 313 2.13 0.38 17.35
N TYR A 314 1.39 0.19 18.46
CA TYR A 314 0.99 -1.15 18.89
C TYR A 314 -0.50 -1.19 19.27
N HIS A 315 -1.12 -2.33 18.96
CA HIS A 315 -2.56 -2.58 19.05
C HIS A 315 -2.80 -3.90 19.80
N ASP A 316 -4.01 -4.13 20.31
CA ASP A 316 -4.41 -5.44 20.81
C ASP A 316 -4.55 -6.40 19.63
N GLU A 317 -5.26 -5.97 18.59
CA GLU A 317 -5.56 -6.76 17.39
C GLU A 317 -5.15 -6.03 16.09
N PRO A 318 -4.86 -6.76 15.00
CA PRO A 318 -4.43 -6.17 13.73
C PRO A 318 -5.39 -5.15 13.13
N LEU A 319 -6.70 -5.30 13.38
CA LEU A 319 -7.76 -4.47 12.81
C LEU A 319 -8.33 -3.47 13.82
N ASP A 320 -7.61 -3.14 14.88
CA ASP A 320 -8.02 -2.10 15.81
C ASP A 320 -8.03 -0.73 15.13
N ALA A 321 -9.07 0.04 15.40
CA ALA A 321 -9.25 1.36 14.82
C ALA A 321 -8.26 2.41 15.37
N TYR A 322 -7.75 2.19 16.58
CA TYR A 322 -6.79 3.05 17.27
C TYR A 322 -5.68 2.24 17.91
N PRO A 323 -4.43 2.71 17.87
CA PRO A 323 -3.35 2.08 18.61
C PRO A 323 -3.52 2.31 20.12
N LYS A 324 -3.13 1.33 20.92
CA LYS A 324 -2.97 1.45 22.38
C LYS A 324 -1.82 2.37 22.78
N GLY A 325 -0.83 2.48 21.92
CA GLY A 325 0.27 3.38 22.13
C GLY A 325 1.09 3.59 20.87
N GLU A 326 1.76 4.71 20.86
CA GLU A 326 2.58 5.20 19.75
C GLU A 326 3.95 5.59 20.30
N ILE A 327 5.02 5.16 19.63
CA ILE A 327 6.41 5.41 20.00
C ILE A 327 7.06 6.12 18.83
N PHE A 328 7.60 7.30 19.07
CA PHE A 328 8.44 7.98 18.09
C PHE A 328 9.80 7.29 18.01
N ILE A 329 10.33 7.13 16.80
CA ILE A 329 11.68 6.64 16.54
C ILE A 329 12.50 7.79 15.98
N GLY A 330 13.27 8.43 16.86
CA GLY A 330 14.16 9.53 16.53
C GLY A 330 15.43 9.07 15.79
N HIS A 331 16.41 9.94 15.74
CA HIS A 331 17.73 9.65 15.17
C HIS A 331 18.69 9.11 16.26
N GLU A 332 19.63 8.27 15.87
CA GLU A 332 20.60 7.65 16.83
C GLU A 332 21.43 8.70 17.58
N SER A 333 21.75 9.85 16.94
CA SER A 333 22.45 10.96 17.61
C SER A 333 21.63 11.61 18.74
N ASN A 334 20.33 11.39 18.81
CA ASN A 334 19.41 11.94 19.82
C ASN A 334 19.11 10.93 20.94
N GLY A 335 19.95 9.90 21.11
CA GLY A 335 19.81 8.92 22.19
C GLY A 335 18.86 7.76 21.89
N TYR A 336 18.35 7.66 20.66
CA TYR A 336 17.55 6.51 20.23
C TYR A 336 18.46 5.37 19.79
N GLN A 337 18.21 4.16 20.28
CA GLN A 337 19.02 2.98 19.98
C GLN A 337 18.18 1.72 19.93
N ILE A 338 18.65 0.71 19.19
CA ILE A 338 18.12 -0.65 19.24
C ILE A 338 19.21 -1.62 19.67
N LYS A 339 18.92 -2.48 20.65
CA LYS A 339 19.89 -3.42 21.23
C LYS A 339 19.31 -4.83 21.29
N VAL A 340 20.07 -5.81 20.86
CA VAL A 340 19.73 -7.22 21.07
C VAL A 340 19.92 -7.53 22.54
N SER A 341 18.96 -8.24 23.14
CA SER A 341 19.07 -8.76 24.50
C SER A 341 19.19 -10.28 24.45
N ASN A 342 20.04 -10.85 25.28
CA ASN A 342 20.18 -12.29 25.45
C ASN A 342 19.48 -12.81 26.71
N THR A 343 18.95 -11.91 27.54
CA THR A 343 18.25 -12.27 28.78
C THR A 343 16.77 -12.51 28.46
N GLY A 344 16.38 -13.76 28.33
CA GLY A 344 14.98 -14.17 28.19
C GLY A 344 14.23 -13.98 29.51
N ASN A 345 13.24 -13.10 29.52
CA ASN A 345 12.38 -12.90 30.70
C ASN A 345 11.20 -13.90 30.70
N GLY A 346 11.44 -15.14 31.12
CA GLY A 346 10.41 -16.05 31.61
C GLY A 346 9.22 -16.45 30.70
N CYS A 347 8.99 -15.78 29.57
CA CYS A 347 7.91 -16.11 28.63
C CYS A 347 8.43 -17.07 27.56
N LYS A 348 7.90 -18.30 27.53
CA LYS A 348 8.31 -19.36 26.59
C LYS A 348 8.12 -18.98 25.10
N GLU A 349 7.24 -18.06 24.80
CA GLU A 349 6.90 -17.63 23.45
C GLU A 349 7.67 -16.38 23.01
N ALA A 350 8.16 -15.56 23.95
CA ALA A 350 8.96 -14.36 23.68
C ALA A 350 10.46 -14.70 23.60
N ARG A 351 10.83 -15.54 22.63
CA ARG A 351 12.16 -16.21 22.60
C ARG A 351 13.31 -15.30 22.15
N PHE A 352 13.03 -14.27 21.37
CA PHE A 352 14.04 -13.43 20.73
C PHE A 352 13.90 -11.97 21.16
N PRO A 353 14.37 -11.63 22.38
CA PRO A 353 14.21 -10.29 22.93
C PRO A 353 15.14 -9.27 22.27
N PHE A 354 14.69 -8.01 22.28
CA PHE A 354 15.45 -6.83 21.91
C PHE A 354 14.88 -5.59 22.59
N HIS A 355 15.69 -4.55 22.72
CA HIS A 355 15.32 -3.32 23.39
C HIS A 355 15.33 -2.15 22.42
N LEU A 356 14.23 -1.41 22.37
CA LEU A 356 14.17 -0.10 21.76
C LEU A 356 14.38 0.95 22.86
N VAL A 357 15.53 1.61 22.84
CA VAL A 357 15.90 2.67 23.77
C VAL A 357 15.47 4.00 23.18
N THR A 358 14.74 4.79 23.95
CA THR A 358 14.40 6.18 23.65
C THR A 358 14.90 7.07 24.77
N PRO A 359 15.03 8.39 24.58
CA PRO A 359 15.44 9.29 25.65
C PRO A 359 14.57 9.20 26.92
N GLU A 360 13.30 8.83 26.77
CA GLU A 360 12.36 8.76 27.88
C GLU A 360 12.38 7.41 28.62
N ARG A 361 12.55 6.30 27.89
CA ARG A 361 12.57 4.94 28.47
C ARG A 361 13.03 3.88 27.48
N THR A 362 13.31 2.70 28.02
CA THR A 362 13.56 1.50 27.23
C THR A 362 12.30 0.66 27.10
N PHE A 363 11.97 0.25 25.88
CA PHE A 363 10.89 -0.67 25.57
C PHE A 363 11.47 -2.07 25.36
N CYS A 364 11.05 -3.02 26.20
CA CYS A 364 11.43 -4.43 26.06
C CYS A 364 10.45 -5.10 25.11
N LEU A 365 10.94 -5.55 23.99
CA LEU A 365 10.22 -6.20 22.92
C LEU A 365 10.79 -7.60 22.67
N ALA A 366 9.98 -8.52 22.16
CA ALA A 366 10.49 -9.83 21.75
C ALA A 366 9.70 -10.38 20.56
N ALA A 367 10.41 -11.03 19.65
CA ALA A 367 9.82 -11.75 18.53
C ALA A 367 9.68 -13.25 18.86
N THR A 368 8.84 -13.95 18.09
CA THR A 368 8.63 -15.39 18.21
C THR A 368 9.74 -16.17 17.49
N THR A 369 10.26 -15.64 16.37
CA THR A 369 11.33 -16.25 15.57
C THR A 369 12.55 -15.34 15.44
N HIS A 370 13.67 -15.93 15.06
CA HIS A 370 14.91 -15.19 14.81
C HIS A 370 14.76 -14.27 13.58
N GLU A 371 14.08 -14.77 12.52
CA GLU A 371 13.83 -14.01 11.30
C GLU A 371 12.96 -12.78 11.58
N ASP A 372 11.90 -12.93 12.38
CA ASP A 372 11.05 -11.82 12.76
C ASP A 372 11.84 -10.76 13.53
N ARG A 373 12.66 -11.17 14.52
CA ARG A 373 13.54 -10.24 15.23
C ARG A 373 14.48 -9.52 14.27
N ALA A 374 15.17 -10.26 13.40
CA ALA A 374 16.09 -9.69 12.43
C ALA A 374 15.40 -8.66 11.52
N GLY A 375 14.21 -8.98 11.05
CA GLY A 375 13.40 -8.07 10.23
C GLY A 375 12.99 -6.79 10.96
N TRP A 376 12.58 -6.87 12.24
CA TRP A 376 12.27 -5.70 13.05
C TRP A 376 13.50 -4.85 13.35
N LEU A 377 14.62 -5.48 13.69
CA LEU A 377 15.90 -4.79 13.92
C LEU A 377 16.32 -4.01 12.68
N ALA A 378 16.25 -4.61 11.50
CA ALA A 378 16.65 -3.99 10.24
C ALA A 378 15.83 -2.72 9.93
N VAL A 379 14.49 -2.79 10.01
CA VAL A 379 13.63 -1.64 9.68
C VAL A 379 13.71 -0.53 10.72
N ILE A 380 13.84 -0.86 12.01
CA ILE A 380 14.01 0.13 13.06
C ILE A 380 15.39 0.80 12.94
N GLN A 381 16.45 0.03 12.67
CA GLN A 381 17.80 0.57 12.48
C GLN A 381 17.87 1.49 11.25
N GLN A 382 17.18 1.15 10.16
CA GLN A 382 17.05 2.04 9.01
C GLN A 382 16.36 3.37 9.39
N ALA A 383 15.31 3.32 10.21
CA ALA A 383 14.65 4.51 10.72
C ALA A 383 15.58 5.36 11.60
N LEU A 384 16.36 4.75 12.49
CA LEU A 384 17.31 5.44 13.37
C LEU A 384 18.42 6.19 12.62
N LYS A 385 18.90 5.63 11.50
CA LYS A 385 19.97 6.21 10.68
C LYS A 385 19.50 7.32 9.72
N ARG A 386 18.21 7.39 9.43
CA ARG A 386 17.69 8.38 8.49
C ARG A 386 17.66 9.76 9.18
N PRO A 387 18.13 10.85 8.51
CA PRO A 387 18.01 12.21 9.03
C PRO A 387 16.57 12.60 9.38
N LEU A 388 16.39 13.39 10.42
CA LEU A 388 15.09 13.94 10.79
C LEU A 388 14.66 15.02 9.81
N THR A 389 13.38 15.04 9.48
CA THR A 389 12.74 16.09 8.70
C THR A 389 11.91 17.01 9.62
N PRO A 390 11.57 18.24 9.20
CA PRO A 390 10.67 19.12 9.97
C PRO A 390 9.33 18.45 10.31
N GLN A 391 8.82 17.60 9.43
CA GLN A 391 7.58 16.84 9.68
C GLN A 391 7.77 15.79 10.79
N ASP A 392 8.94 15.15 10.86
CA ASP A 392 9.26 14.19 11.93
C ASP A 392 9.23 14.90 13.30
N SER A 393 9.75 16.13 13.39
CA SER A 393 9.70 16.95 14.62
C SER A 393 8.27 17.33 15.02
N THR A 394 7.40 17.57 14.04
CA THR A 394 5.97 17.83 14.31
C THR A 394 5.27 16.58 14.87
N ILE A 395 5.60 15.39 14.34
CA ILE A 395 5.08 14.11 14.85
C ILE A 395 5.56 13.88 16.29
N GLU A 396 6.85 14.09 16.57
CA GLU A 396 7.43 13.98 17.90
C GLU A 396 6.72 14.91 18.90
N ALA A 397 6.61 16.20 18.58
CA ALA A 397 5.92 17.19 19.42
C ALA A 397 4.47 16.81 19.73
N THR A 398 3.75 16.27 18.75
CA THR A 398 2.37 15.81 18.92
C THR A 398 2.28 14.64 19.90
N LEU A 399 3.20 13.68 19.82
CA LEU A 399 3.23 12.52 20.71
C LEU A 399 3.65 12.91 22.14
N VAL A 400 4.57 13.85 22.29
CA VAL A 400 4.98 14.39 23.61
C VAL A 400 3.80 15.10 24.29
N ARG A 401 3.10 15.99 23.59
CA ARG A 401 1.91 16.68 24.13
C ARG A 401 0.84 15.69 24.61
N LYS A 402 0.57 14.65 23.85
CA LYS A 402 -0.41 13.62 24.21
C LYS A 402 -0.07 12.91 25.52
N ARG A 403 1.20 12.65 25.76
CA ARG A 403 1.66 12.00 27.00
C ARG A 403 1.54 12.91 28.23
N THR A 404 1.88 14.19 28.08
CA THR A 404 1.76 15.17 29.18
C THR A 404 0.31 15.36 29.59
N THR A 405 -0.62 15.44 28.64
CA THR A 405 -2.05 15.56 28.93
C THR A 405 -2.61 14.31 29.62
N SER A 406 -2.19 13.11 29.22
CA SER A 406 -2.62 11.85 29.86
C SER A 406 -2.12 11.72 31.30
N ASN A 407 -0.90 12.18 31.60
CA ASN A 407 -0.33 12.18 32.94
C ASN A 407 -1.03 13.20 33.85
N SER A 408 -1.44 14.36 33.32
CA SER A 408 -2.17 15.38 34.09
C SER A 408 -3.57 14.90 34.52
N ILE A 409 -4.27 14.16 33.67
CA ILE A 409 -5.60 13.61 33.98
C ILE A 409 -5.52 12.52 35.06
N SER A 410 -4.46 11.70 35.07
CA SER A 410 -4.29 10.65 36.10
C SER A 410 -3.97 11.21 37.50
N ILE A 411 -3.43 12.42 37.59
CA ILE A 411 -3.13 13.08 38.88
C ILE A 411 -4.43 13.64 39.49
N PHE A 412 -5.41 14.03 38.68
CA PHE A 412 -6.71 14.57 39.17
C PHE A 412 -7.78 13.51 39.43
N SER A 413 -7.62 12.28 38.96
CA SER A 413 -8.58 11.18 39.21
C SER A 413 -8.26 10.31 40.43
N GLY A 414 -7.25 10.66 41.20
CA GLY A 414 -6.74 9.94 42.37
C GLY A 414 -6.99 10.70 43.70
N ARG A 415 -8.12 11.44 43.83
CA ARG A 415 -8.58 11.99 45.10
C ARG A 415 -10.03 11.58 45.37
#